data_ba72694ea2e0bb65a3e07766747a48df
#
_entry.id   ba72694ea2e0bb65a3e07766747a48df
#
_cell.length_a   1.000
_cell.length_b   1.000
_cell.length_c   1.000
_cell.angle_alpha   90.00
_cell.angle_beta   90.00
_cell.angle_gamma   90.00
#
_symmetry.space_group_name_H-M   'P 1'
#
loop_
_entity.id
_entity.type
_entity.pdbx_description
1 polymer ?
#
loop_
_entity_poly.entity_id
_entity_poly.type
_entity_poly.pdbx_seq_one_letter_code
_entity_poly.pdbx_strand_id
1 'polypeptide(L)'
;DAQGYYEMYLNVGEYYLVFTADGYQDREAFLGMRDADTKRDIQLFPMKLSEVQEVRVTAKKSNVGRDKIMKVVAHREQLNQWSYPHEVDVYIKATEQRENTAKPKNENTRTDQDPTENQAKVPEWLNKLQLAEVELHRSYAPPNQVKEIRNAYKAFGDVSQLYYTTTVKSNFNFFENLLHLDDLHQTPVASPISAPGIVAYKYKLEEKYEENGYMISKIKISPRNTATSTLEGYIWVIDSLWLVQKLDLTMNKGNLLIYDYFRIQQEYSLQGDTICVLDKQTLTYGVKYKNEVSQCKTEALYSNYNFQPAYAKKFFNAEVAVTEQAAYERDSAYWEQKRAIALTDEEIRYIRAKDSIRDYLNRKEYLDSIDAVFNKVTALKVLWFGVDHRNRDKKEQWSIGSVASTIQPIGIGGPRVAPSFDYFKKWPNERFIELYTEVSYGFFNQDIKGRTRLKYRYDPFHFG
;
A
#
# COMPACT_ATOMS: atom_id res chain seq x y z
N ASP A 1 -0.10 36.51 15.16
CA ASP A 1 0.58 37.70 15.71
C ASP A 1 2.10 37.59 15.53
N ALA A 2 2.84 38.60 15.94
CA ALA A 2 4.31 38.64 15.78
C ALA A 2 5.06 37.56 16.59
N GLN A 3 4.40 36.91 17.52
CA GLN A 3 4.94 35.81 18.32
C GLN A 3 4.55 34.38 17.77
N GLY A 4 3.85 34.38 16.64
CA GLY A 4 3.40 33.12 16.02
C GLY A 4 2.15 32.49 16.67
N TYR A 5 1.43 33.25 17.50
CA TYR A 5 0.17 32.80 18.08
C TYR A 5 -0.98 33.04 17.09
N TYR A 6 -1.82 32.01 16.90
CA TYR A 6 -3.03 32.10 16.09
C TYR A 6 -4.23 31.49 16.82
N GLU A 7 -5.40 32.03 16.56
CA GLU A 7 -6.66 31.58 17.14
C GLU A 7 -7.72 31.52 16.02
N MET A 8 -8.47 30.45 15.99
CA MET A 8 -9.56 30.26 15.03
C MET A 8 -10.78 29.68 15.74
N TYR A 9 -11.95 30.23 15.43
CA TYR A 9 -13.23 29.73 15.90
C TYR A 9 -13.84 28.84 14.80
N LEU A 10 -13.90 27.54 15.08
CA LEU A 10 -14.42 26.55 14.15
C LEU A 10 -15.58 25.78 14.81
N ASN A 11 -16.62 25.52 14.06
CA ASN A 11 -17.71 24.67 14.52
C ASN A 11 -17.24 23.20 14.64
N VAL A 12 -18.02 22.38 15.33
CA VAL A 12 -17.78 20.93 15.37
C VAL A 12 -17.79 20.37 13.94
N GLY A 13 -16.67 19.77 13.51
CA GLY A 13 -16.50 19.29 12.15
C GLY A 13 -15.04 18.93 11.83
N GLU A 14 -14.81 18.50 10.61
CA GLU A 14 -13.50 18.13 10.10
C GLU A 14 -12.99 19.20 9.13
N TYR A 15 -11.77 19.70 9.37
CA TYR A 15 -11.17 20.79 8.62
C TYR A 15 -9.81 20.41 8.08
N TYR A 16 -9.55 20.84 6.86
CA TYR A 16 -8.21 20.87 6.28
C TYR A 16 -7.68 22.30 6.43
N LEU A 17 -6.64 22.47 7.22
CA LEU A 17 -6.01 23.76 7.45
C LEU A 17 -4.69 23.82 6.69
N VAL A 18 -4.48 24.89 5.95
CA VAL A 18 -3.21 25.20 5.32
C VAL A 18 -2.59 26.38 6.05
N PHE A 19 -1.40 26.18 6.61
CA PHE A 19 -0.64 27.20 7.30
C PHE A 19 0.40 27.76 6.34
N THR A 20 0.26 29.04 6.03
CA THR A 20 1.18 29.77 5.12
C THR A 20 1.81 30.92 5.87
N ALA A 21 3.10 31.15 5.66
CA ALA A 21 3.81 32.34 6.14
C ALA A 21 4.88 32.74 5.11
N ASP A 22 5.10 34.03 4.97
CA ASP A 22 6.10 34.57 4.04
C ASP A 22 7.49 34.00 4.39
N GLY A 23 8.15 33.37 3.41
CA GLY A 23 9.47 32.79 3.59
C GLY A 23 9.46 31.36 4.20
N TYR A 24 8.32 30.78 4.40
CA TYR A 24 8.17 29.40 4.91
C TYR A 24 7.42 28.49 3.92
N GLN A 25 7.66 27.20 4.01
CA GLN A 25 6.93 26.20 3.24
C GLN A 25 5.51 26.04 3.82
N ASP A 26 4.52 25.98 2.93
CA ASP A 26 3.14 25.71 3.33
C ASP A 26 3.03 24.38 4.04
N ARG A 27 2.29 24.35 5.16
CA ARG A 27 2.05 23.14 5.90
C ARG A 27 0.56 22.87 6.03
N GLU A 28 0.16 21.69 5.60
CA GLU A 28 -1.21 21.22 5.72
C GLU A 28 -1.40 20.42 7.03
N ALA A 29 -2.51 20.66 7.72
CA ALA A 29 -2.90 19.89 8.88
C ALA A 29 -4.39 19.56 8.82
N PHE A 30 -4.71 18.31 9.07
CA PHE A 30 -6.09 17.88 9.28
C PHE A 30 -6.47 18.09 10.74
N LEU A 31 -7.65 18.66 10.98
CA LEU A 31 -8.16 18.94 12.31
C LEU A 31 -9.61 18.49 12.44
N GLY A 32 -9.86 17.52 13.31
CA GLY A 32 -11.21 17.17 13.77
C GLY A 32 -11.57 17.99 15.00
N MET A 33 -12.44 18.99 14.84
CA MET A 33 -12.94 19.79 15.96
C MET A 33 -14.06 19.05 16.68
N ARG A 34 -13.88 18.88 17.98
CA ARG A 34 -14.88 18.39 18.92
C ARG A 34 -15.32 19.56 19.82
N ASP A 35 -16.28 19.33 20.66
CA ASP A 35 -16.86 20.32 21.57
C ASP A 35 -15.91 20.70 22.74
N ALA A 36 -14.65 21.03 22.40
CA ALA A 36 -13.61 21.44 23.35
C ALA A 36 -12.52 22.25 22.66
N ASP A 37 -11.96 23.24 23.37
CA ASP A 37 -10.81 24.02 22.92
C ASP A 37 -9.59 23.10 22.69
N THR A 38 -8.99 23.21 21.52
CA THR A 38 -7.84 22.40 21.13
C THR A 38 -6.64 23.31 20.82
N LYS A 39 -5.54 23.13 21.55
CA LYS A 39 -4.27 23.77 21.28
C LYS A 39 -3.39 22.90 20.41
N ARG A 40 -2.88 23.45 19.32
CA ARG A 40 -1.97 22.73 18.43
C ARG A 40 -0.82 23.63 17.98
N ASP A 41 0.39 23.20 18.24
CA ASP A 41 1.60 23.89 17.77
C ASP A 41 1.96 23.36 16.38
N ILE A 42 2.14 24.28 15.41
CA ILE A 42 2.50 23.99 14.04
C ILE A 42 3.88 24.56 13.76
N GLN A 43 4.84 23.71 13.43
CA GLN A 43 6.18 24.15 13.05
C GLN A 43 6.25 24.35 11.54
N LEU A 44 6.54 25.56 11.09
CA LEU A 44 6.82 25.89 9.70
C LEU A 44 8.33 25.81 9.44
N PHE A 45 8.71 25.35 8.27
CA PHE A 45 10.11 25.26 7.86
C PHE A 45 10.43 26.41 6.90
N PRO A 46 11.54 27.15 7.09
CA PRO A 46 11.90 28.23 6.20
C PRO A 46 12.13 27.70 4.78
N MET A 47 11.58 28.42 3.78
CA MET A 47 11.99 28.21 2.40
C MET A 47 13.46 28.58 2.26
N LYS A 48 14.26 27.72 1.63
CA LYS A 48 15.57 28.14 1.13
C LYS A 48 15.30 29.12 0.00
N LEU A 49 15.55 30.42 0.26
CA LEU A 49 15.44 31.43 -0.74
C LEU A 49 16.50 31.21 -1.85
N SER A 50 16.10 30.61 -2.96
CA SER A 50 16.58 31.04 -4.26
C SER A 50 15.68 32.22 -4.67
N GLU A 51 16.25 33.35 -5.08
CA GLU A 51 15.53 34.58 -5.43
C GLU A 51 14.43 34.26 -6.47
N VAL A 52 13.19 34.19 -6.03
CA VAL A 52 12.04 34.04 -6.93
C VAL A 52 11.50 35.43 -7.23
N GLN A 53 11.79 35.96 -8.41
CA GLN A 53 11.04 37.07 -8.92
C GLN A 53 9.65 36.61 -9.37
N GLU A 54 8.65 36.86 -8.55
CA GLU A 54 7.25 36.61 -8.88
C GLU A 54 6.75 37.52 -9.98
N VAL A 55 6.65 37.05 -11.21
CA VAL A 55 5.98 37.75 -12.30
C VAL A 55 4.52 37.33 -12.35
N ARG A 56 3.64 38.10 -11.70
CA ARG A 56 2.19 37.96 -11.84
C ARG A 56 1.74 38.36 -13.23
N VAL A 57 1.45 37.40 -14.10
CA VAL A 57 0.81 37.65 -15.38
C VAL A 57 -0.69 37.49 -15.25
N THR A 58 -1.43 38.57 -15.17
CA THR A 58 -2.89 38.60 -15.34
C THR A 58 -3.24 38.41 -16.82
N ALA A 59 -3.25 37.19 -17.32
CA ALA A 59 -3.61 36.89 -18.70
C ALA A 59 -5.13 36.86 -18.85
N LYS A 60 -5.66 37.71 -19.70
CA LYS A 60 -7.01 37.60 -20.24
C LYS A 60 -7.12 36.35 -21.11
N LYS A 61 -8.02 35.43 -20.68
CA LYS A 61 -8.63 34.31 -21.42
C LYS A 61 -7.82 33.07 -21.81
N SER A 62 -8.17 32.02 -21.13
CA SER A 62 -8.66 30.67 -21.45
C SER A 62 -7.84 29.69 -22.29
N ASN A 63 -6.93 30.08 -23.19
CA ASN A 63 -6.28 29.13 -24.10
C ASN A 63 -4.81 28.86 -23.77
N VAL A 64 -4.12 29.78 -23.10
CA VAL A 64 -2.67 29.67 -22.86
C VAL A 64 -2.29 28.37 -22.11
N GLY A 65 -3.03 28.00 -21.08
CA GLY A 65 -2.80 26.73 -20.36
C GLY A 65 -2.99 25.52 -21.26
N ARG A 66 -4.04 25.53 -22.07
CA ARG A 66 -4.33 24.47 -23.05
C ARG A 66 -3.24 24.37 -24.12
N ASP A 67 -2.79 25.51 -24.66
CA ASP A 67 -1.76 25.55 -25.69
C ASP A 67 -0.43 24.99 -25.19
N LYS A 68 -0.08 25.25 -23.93
CA LYS A 68 1.10 24.66 -23.27
C LYS A 68 0.98 23.15 -23.14
N ILE A 69 -0.16 22.65 -22.65
CA ILE A 69 -0.40 21.21 -22.55
C ILE A 69 -0.40 20.55 -23.93
N MET A 70 -0.92 21.18 -24.97
CA MET A 70 -0.83 20.66 -26.32
C MET A 70 0.62 20.49 -26.78
N LYS A 71 1.51 21.39 -26.40
CA LYS A 71 2.95 21.26 -26.67
C LYS A 71 3.58 20.12 -25.85
N VAL A 72 3.20 19.95 -24.58
CA VAL A 72 3.60 18.79 -23.77
C VAL A 72 3.15 17.48 -24.46
N VAL A 73 1.90 17.40 -24.90
CA VAL A 73 1.35 16.24 -25.61
C VAL A 73 2.14 15.93 -26.90
N ALA A 74 2.54 16.95 -27.64
CA ALA A 74 3.31 16.79 -28.89
C ALA A 74 4.74 16.24 -28.66
N HIS A 75 5.37 16.54 -27.52
CA HIS A 75 6.75 16.15 -27.21
C HIS A 75 6.87 14.96 -26.27
N ARG A 76 5.78 14.54 -25.63
CA ARG A 76 5.80 13.56 -24.54
C ARG A 76 6.42 12.20 -24.91
N GLU A 77 6.27 11.74 -26.16
CA GLU A 77 6.75 10.41 -26.58
C GLU A 77 8.27 10.34 -26.72
N GLN A 78 8.91 11.47 -27.00
CA GLN A 78 10.36 11.52 -27.24
C GLN A 78 11.17 11.62 -25.95
N LEU A 79 10.57 12.15 -24.89
CA LEU A 79 11.30 12.58 -23.71
C LEU A 79 10.95 11.78 -22.44
N ASN A 80 10.01 10.83 -22.52
CA ASN A 80 9.60 10.08 -21.32
C ASN A 80 10.36 8.74 -21.18
N GLN A 81 10.60 8.35 -19.95
CA GLN A 81 11.28 7.10 -19.60
C GLN A 81 10.60 5.83 -20.16
N TRP A 82 9.27 5.86 -20.32
CA TRP A 82 8.50 4.69 -20.76
C TRP A 82 8.67 4.36 -22.25
N SER A 83 9.27 5.25 -23.00
CA SER A 83 9.63 5.00 -24.41
C SER A 83 10.89 4.15 -24.57
N TYR A 84 11.65 3.94 -23.49
CA TYR A 84 12.95 3.27 -23.53
C TYR A 84 12.99 2.08 -22.55
N PRO A 85 13.71 1.00 -22.90
CA PRO A 85 14.06 -0.02 -21.90
C PRO A 85 14.88 0.63 -20.79
N HIS A 86 14.52 0.32 -19.54
CA HIS A 86 15.27 0.84 -18.40
C HIS A 86 15.13 -0.05 -17.16
N GLU A 87 16.07 0.13 -16.26
CA GLU A 87 16.05 -0.41 -14.91
C GLU A 87 16.08 0.74 -13.92
N VAL A 88 15.46 0.55 -12.76
CA VAL A 88 15.39 1.55 -11.70
C VAL A 88 15.24 0.88 -10.35
N ASP A 89 15.91 1.42 -9.34
CA ASP A 89 15.71 1.04 -7.94
C ASP A 89 14.59 1.87 -7.34
N VAL A 90 13.66 1.20 -6.65
CA VAL A 90 12.50 1.85 -6.05
C VAL A 90 12.44 1.54 -4.56
N TYR A 91 12.40 2.58 -3.74
CA TYR A 91 12.11 2.48 -2.32
C TYR A 91 10.69 2.96 -2.07
N ILE A 92 9.87 2.14 -1.41
CA ILE A 92 8.49 2.45 -1.10
C ILE A 92 8.30 2.43 0.41
N LYS A 93 7.71 3.50 0.95
CA LYS A 93 7.23 3.58 2.32
C LYS A 93 5.72 3.83 2.29
N ALA A 94 4.96 2.89 2.84
CA ALA A 94 3.51 3.00 2.93
C ALA A 94 3.08 2.96 4.40
N THR A 95 2.23 3.90 4.80
CA THR A 95 1.71 4.04 6.17
C THR A 95 0.20 4.16 6.16
N GLU A 96 -0.45 3.61 7.18
CA GLU A 96 -1.86 3.79 7.47
C GLU A 96 -2.01 4.21 8.93
N GLN A 97 -2.75 5.28 9.16
CA GLN A 97 -3.19 5.71 10.49
C GLN A 97 -4.68 5.47 10.61
N ARG A 98 -5.08 4.68 11.63
CA ARG A 98 -6.48 4.38 11.94
C ARG A 98 -6.92 5.13 13.16
N GLU A 99 -8.01 5.85 13.05
CA GLU A 99 -8.66 6.53 14.16
C GLU A 99 -10.06 5.96 14.37
N ASN A 100 -10.36 5.60 15.62
CA ASN A 100 -11.72 5.20 15.99
C ASN A 100 -12.44 6.42 16.60
N THR A 101 -13.46 6.92 15.91
CA THR A 101 -14.25 8.07 16.32
C THR A 101 -15.40 7.69 17.25
N ALA A 102 -15.57 6.40 17.60
CA ALA A 102 -16.57 5.95 18.56
C ALA A 102 -16.25 6.46 19.98
N LYS A 103 -17.24 6.96 20.70
CA LYS A 103 -17.10 7.22 22.12
C LYS A 103 -16.73 5.90 22.83
N PRO A 104 -15.74 5.90 23.74
CA PRO A 104 -15.42 4.70 24.50
C PRO A 104 -16.70 4.21 25.21
N LYS A 105 -17.16 3.03 24.87
CA LYS A 105 -18.21 2.37 25.64
C LYS A 105 -17.63 2.06 27.01
N ASN A 106 -18.32 2.50 28.07
CA ASN A 106 -18.03 2.03 29.43
C ASN A 106 -18.08 0.49 29.39
N GLU A 107 -16.93 -0.14 29.51
CA GLU A 107 -16.78 -1.59 29.59
C GLU A 107 -17.26 -2.08 30.97
N ASN A 108 -18.57 -2.15 31.15
CA ASN A 108 -19.19 -2.91 32.23
C ASN A 108 -19.92 -4.15 31.69
N THR A 109 -19.51 -4.70 30.57
CA THR A 109 -19.96 -6.00 30.13
C THR A 109 -18.93 -7.05 30.52
N ARG A 110 -19.27 -7.85 31.53
CA ARG A 110 -18.65 -9.15 31.79
C ARG A 110 -18.82 -9.97 30.52
N THR A 111 -17.81 -10.01 29.68
CA THR A 111 -17.67 -11.04 28.65
C THR A 111 -17.08 -12.25 29.36
N ASP A 112 -17.81 -13.37 29.30
CA ASP A 112 -17.25 -14.72 29.54
C ASP A 112 -16.14 -14.92 28.52
N GLN A 113 -14.93 -14.50 28.89
CA GLN A 113 -13.72 -14.73 28.08
C GLN A 113 -13.26 -16.14 28.37
N ASP A 114 -13.24 -16.96 27.33
CA ASP A 114 -12.60 -18.25 27.29
C ASP A 114 -11.16 -18.14 27.86
N PRO A 115 -10.76 -18.94 28.89
CA PRO A 115 -9.44 -18.81 29.52
C PRO A 115 -8.24 -19.07 28.60
N THR A 116 -8.48 -19.44 27.33
CA THR A 116 -7.45 -19.66 26.31
C THR A 116 -6.95 -18.38 25.63
N GLU A 117 -7.61 -17.24 25.81
CA GLU A 117 -7.15 -15.94 25.28
C GLU A 117 -6.33 -15.13 26.30
N ASN A 118 -5.26 -15.68 26.84
CA ASN A 118 -4.16 -14.90 27.37
C ASN A 118 -3.30 -14.34 26.20
N GLN A 119 -3.95 -13.68 25.25
CA GLN A 119 -3.26 -12.79 24.34
C GLN A 119 -2.74 -11.64 25.19
N ALA A 120 -1.42 -11.46 25.23
CA ALA A 120 -0.82 -10.26 25.80
C ALA A 120 -1.62 -9.07 25.28
N LYS A 121 -2.31 -8.33 26.15
CA LYS A 121 -3.17 -7.20 25.75
C LYS A 121 -2.28 -6.22 25.00
N VAL A 122 -2.32 -6.31 23.67
CA VAL A 122 -1.59 -5.39 22.78
C VAL A 122 -2.21 -4.01 23.04
N PRO A 123 -1.43 -3.01 23.44
CA PRO A 123 -1.96 -1.68 23.67
C PRO A 123 -2.72 -1.18 22.45
N GLU A 124 -3.88 -0.59 22.63
CA GLU A 124 -4.78 -0.16 21.55
C GLU A 124 -4.09 0.77 20.53
N TRP A 125 -3.18 1.61 20.99
CA TRP A 125 -2.42 2.52 20.14
C TRP A 125 -1.53 1.79 19.11
N LEU A 126 -1.12 0.54 19.38
CA LEU A 126 -0.35 -0.29 18.44
C LEU A 126 -1.19 -0.82 17.28
N ASN A 127 -2.51 -0.70 17.33
CA ASN A 127 -3.38 -1.07 16.22
C ASN A 127 -3.72 0.14 15.32
N LYS A 128 -3.31 1.35 15.75
CA LYS A 128 -3.61 2.59 15.03
C LYS A 128 -2.67 2.88 13.87
N LEU A 129 -1.44 2.38 13.90
CA LEU A 129 -0.45 2.59 12.87
C LEU A 129 -0.14 1.26 12.16
N GLN A 130 -0.11 1.28 10.84
CA GLN A 130 0.40 0.20 10.00
C GLN A 130 1.51 0.78 9.11
N LEU A 131 2.55 0.01 8.88
CA LEU A 131 3.72 0.46 8.11
C LEU A 131 4.24 -0.67 7.24
N ALA A 132 4.54 -0.37 5.98
CA ALA A 132 5.31 -1.24 5.10
C ALA A 132 6.46 -0.47 4.47
N GLU A 133 7.62 -1.08 4.43
CA GLU A 133 8.80 -0.63 3.69
C GLU A 133 9.18 -1.70 2.67
N VAL A 134 9.42 -1.29 1.44
CA VAL A 134 9.79 -2.16 0.34
C VAL A 134 10.95 -1.54 -0.42
N GLU A 135 11.97 -2.32 -0.70
CA GLU A 135 13.00 -2.00 -1.68
C GLU A 135 12.92 -3.00 -2.81
N LEU A 136 12.80 -2.53 -4.03
CA LEU A 136 12.71 -3.37 -5.20
C LEU A 136 13.54 -2.81 -6.36
N HIS A 137 13.97 -3.70 -7.21
CA HIS A 137 14.55 -3.40 -8.50
C HIS A 137 13.51 -3.66 -9.59
N ARG A 138 13.24 -2.64 -10.41
CA ARG A 138 12.27 -2.72 -11.50
C ARG A 138 12.96 -2.66 -12.83
N SER A 139 12.68 -3.66 -13.67
CA SER A 139 13.09 -3.70 -15.08
C SER A 139 11.88 -3.47 -15.96
N TYR A 140 12.05 -2.66 -17.00
CA TYR A 140 11.00 -2.30 -17.95
C TYR A 140 11.50 -2.39 -19.39
N ALA A 141 10.65 -2.88 -20.26
CA ALA A 141 10.84 -2.79 -21.71
C ALA A 141 9.51 -2.48 -22.43
N PRO A 142 9.51 -1.52 -23.39
CA PRO A 142 8.32 -1.21 -24.18
C PRO A 142 7.76 -2.44 -24.91
N PRO A 143 6.44 -2.51 -25.14
CA PRO A 143 5.45 -1.50 -24.75
C PRO A 143 5.00 -1.62 -23.29
N ASN A 144 5.01 -2.78 -22.64
CA ASN A 144 4.45 -2.99 -21.29
C ASN A 144 5.08 -4.22 -20.60
N GLN A 145 6.33 -4.55 -20.90
CA GLN A 145 7.02 -5.63 -20.23
C GLN A 145 7.62 -5.09 -18.92
N VAL A 146 7.23 -5.67 -17.80
CA VAL A 146 7.71 -5.29 -16.48
C VAL A 146 8.13 -6.52 -15.72
N LYS A 147 9.22 -6.39 -14.96
CA LYS A 147 9.62 -7.35 -13.94
C LYS A 147 10.14 -6.60 -12.74
N GLU A 148 9.65 -6.95 -11.55
CA GLU A 148 10.17 -6.43 -10.30
C GLU A 148 10.75 -7.55 -9.44
N ILE A 149 11.87 -7.28 -8.79
CA ILE A 149 12.50 -8.16 -7.82
C ILE A 149 12.57 -7.39 -6.50
N ARG A 150 11.91 -7.88 -5.47
CA ARG A 150 11.97 -7.28 -4.13
C ARG A 150 13.23 -7.72 -3.44
N ASN A 151 14.11 -6.77 -3.17
CA ASN A 151 15.37 -6.96 -2.46
C ASN A 151 15.19 -6.93 -0.94
N ALA A 152 14.20 -6.17 -0.47
CA ALA A 152 13.84 -6.12 0.94
C ALA A 152 12.35 -5.80 1.13
N TYR A 153 11.76 -6.40 2.16
CA TYR A 153 10.38 -6.18 2.55
C TYR A 153 10.24 -6.23 4.07
N LYS A 154 9.67 -5.22 4.67
CA LYS A 154 9.37 -5.17 6.10
C LYS A 154 7.98 -4.60 6.31
N ALA A 155 7.16 -5.29 7.09
CA ALA A 155 5.79 -4.86 7.37
C ALA A 155 5.49 -4.98 8.86
N PHE A 156 4.74 -4.02 9.36
CA PHE A 156 4.28 -3.96 10.74
C PHE A 156 2.76 -3.74 10.75
N GLY A 157 2.05 -4.67 11.37
CA GLY A 157 0.60 -4.67 11.45
C GLY A 157 -0.09 -5.28 10.22
N ASP A 158 -1.37 -4.97 10.04
CA ASP A 158 -2.15 -5.42 8.89
C ASP A 158 -2.01 -4.43 7.74
N VAL A 159 -1.12 -4.75 6.81
CA VAL A 159 -0.79 -3.92 5.65
C VAL A 159 -1.65 -4.22 4.42
N SER A 160 -2.71 -5.00 4.57
CA SER A 160 -3.58 -5.42 3.46
C SER A 160 -4.31 -4.24 2.78
N GLN A 161 -4.51 -3.14 3.49
CA GLN A 161 -5.17 -1.93 3.00
C GLN A 161 -4.20 -0.93 2.35
N LEU A 162 -2.89 -1.18 2.45
CA LEU A 162 -1.90 -0.29 1.87
C LEU A 162 -1.84 -0.46 0.35
N TYR A 163 -2.03 0.64 -0.34
CA TYR A 163 -1.99 0.71 -1.79
C TYR A 163 -0.58 0.98 -2.30
N TYR A 164 -0.21 0.38 -3.43
CA TYR A 164 1.08 0.59 -4.09
C TYR A 164 2.30 0.11 -3.29
N THR A 165 2.22 -1.09 -2.71
CA THR A 165 3.38 -1.80 -2.14
C THR A 165 4.15 -2.62 -3.20
N THR A 166 3.76 -2.49 -4.46
CA THR A 166 4.34 -3.08 -5.68
C THR A 166 4.09 -2.12 -6.84
N THR A 167 5.00 -2.03 -7.79
CA THR A 167 4.86 -1.14 -8.96
C THR A 167 4.08 -1.79 -10.12
N VAL A 168 3.74 -3.08 -9.99
CA VAL A 168 3.09 -3.87 -11.05
C VAL A 168 1.58 -3.73 -11.05
N LYS A 169 0.97 -3.56 -9.88
CA LYS A 169 -0.50 -3.54 -9.74
C LYS A 169 -1.19 -2.32 -10.34
N SER A 170 -0.50 -1.18 -10.39
CA SER A 170 -1.09 0.07 -10.83
C SER A 170 -0.07 0.89 -11.58
N ASN A 171 -0.38 1.20 -12.82
CA ASN A 171 0.50 1.99 -13.65
C ASN A 171 0.02 3.45 -13.68
N PHE A 172 0.64 4.30 -12.85
CA PHE A 172 0.41 5.74 -12.87
C PHE A 172 1.27 6.45 -13.93
N ASN A 173 1.41 5.85 -15.10
CA ASN A 173 2.09 6.45 -16.24
C ASN A 173 1.21 7.48 -16.94
N PHE A 174 1.31 8.74 -16.53
CA PHE A 174 0.52 9.83 -17.14
C PHE A 174 0.90 10.13 -18.58
N PHE A 175 2.01 9.61 -19.08
CA PHE A 175 2.36 9.73 -20.50
C PHE A 175 1.53 8.79 -21.41
N GLU A 176 0.78 7.85 -20.87
CA GLU A 176 -0.23 7.10 -21.62
C GLU A 176 -1.48 7.93 -21.91
N ASN A 177 -2.28 7.50 -22.87
CA ASN A 177 -3.53 8.19 -23.19
C ASN A 177 -4.60 7.96 -22.14
N LEU A 178 -4.68 6.74 -21.64
CA LEU A 178 -5.66 6.28 -20.66
C LEU A 178 -4.93 5.54 -19.54
N LEU A 179 -5.24 5.89 -18.31
CA LEU A 179 -4.73 5.23 -17.12
C LEU A 179 -5.69 4.11 -16.73
N HIS A 180 -5.17 2.88 -16.67
CA HIS A 180 -5.91 1.73 -16.16
C HIS A 180 -5.60 1.58 -14.67
N LEU A 181 -6.55 1.98 -13.85
CA LEU A 181 -6.47 2.00 -12.38
C LEU A 181 -7.57 1.13 -11.78
N ASP A 182 -7.61 -0.14 -12.17
CA ASP A 182 -8.72 -1.07 -11.93
C ASP A 182 -9.09 -1.20 -10.45
N ASP A 183 -8.11 -1.08 -9.55
CA ASP A 183 -8.35 -1.09 -8.10
C ASP A 183 -9.00 0.21 -7.57
N LEU A 184 -8.94 1.30 -8.34
CA LEU A 184 -9.48 2.62 -7.95
C LEU A 184 -10.78 2.96 -8.68
N HIS A 185 -10.86 2.61 -9.96
CA HIS A 185 -11.96 2.97 -10.84
C HIS A 185 -12.20 1.91 -11.91
N GLN A 186 -13.46 1.63 -12.23
CA GLN A 186 -13.85 0.59 -13.20
C GLN A 186 -13.52 0.93 -14.66
N THR A 187 -13.51 2.22 -14.99
CA THR A 187 -13.24 2.67 -16.37
C THR A 187 -11.90 3.40 -16.44
N PRO A 188 -11.16 3.30 -17.57
CA PRO A 188 -9.91 4.01 -17.72
C PRO A 188 -10.08 5.53 -17.56
N VAL A 189 -9.10 6.16 -16.92
CA VAL A 189 -9.07 7.60 -16.66
C VAL A 189 -8.25 8.30 -17.73
N ALA A 190 -8.81 9.31 -18.39
CA ALA A 190 -8.08 10.07 -19.38
C ALA A 190 -6.90 10.83 -18.73
N SER A 191 -5.67 10.60 -19.23
CA SER A 191 -4.52 11.37 -18.76
C SER A 191 -4.66 12.84 -19.14
N PRO A 192 -4.43 13.78 -18.23
CA PRO A 192 -4.54 15.20 -18.54
C PRO A 192 -3.44 15.73 -19.47
N ILE A 193 -2.36 14.96 -19.68
CA ILE A 193 -1.29 15.27 -20.66
C ILE A 193 -1.38 14.37 -21.91
N SER A 194 -2.60 14.08 -22.34
CA SER A 194 -2.89 13.22 -23.49
C SER A 194 -3.85 13.86 -24.48
N ALA A 195 -3.93 13.31 -25.69
CA ALA A 195 -4.89 13.78 -26.69
C ALA A 195 -6.34 13.66 -26.23
N PRO A 196 -6.81 12.52 -25.63
CA PRO A 196 -8.10 12.46 -24.95
C PRO A 196 -8.27 13.49 -23.83
N GLY A 197 -7.20 13.76 -23.07
CA GLY A 197 -7.20 14.76 -21.99
C GLY A 197 -7.49 16.17 -22.48
N ILE A 198 -6.98 16.58 -23.65
CA ILE A 198 -7.26 17.89 -24.24
C ILE A 198 -8.78 18.11 -24.44
N VAL A 199 -9.53 17.06 -24.66
CA VAL A 199 -10.99 17.09 -24.81
C VAL A 199 -11.69 17.00 -23.46
N ALA A 200 -11.18 16.17 -22.55
CA ALA A 200 -11.82 15.88 -21.26
C ALA A 200 -11.67 17.03 -20.24
N TYR A 201 -10.59 17.80 -20.32
CA TYR A 201 -10.25 18.81 -19.30
C TYR A 201 -10.31 20.25 -19.80
N LYS A 202 -10.44 21.16 -18.83
CA LYS A 202 -10.19 22.61 -18.96
C LYS A 202 -8.83 22.88 -18.35
N TYR A 203 -8.03 23.73 -19.01
CA TYR A 203 -6.69 24.10 -18.57
C TYR A 203 -6.61 25.61 -18.37
N LYS A 204 -6.24 26.05 -17.20
CA LYS A 204 -6.09 27.45 -16.86
C LYS A 204 -4.65 27.69 -16.37
N LEU A 205 -3.90 28.53 -17.04
CA LEU A 205 -2.63 29.00 -16.50
C LEU A 205 -2.93 29.86 -15.26
N GLU A 206 -2.38 29.46 -14.11
CA GLU A 206 -2.54 30.22 -12.86
C GLU A 206 -1.31 31.06 -12.54
N GLU A 207 -0.14 30.44 -12.62
CA GLU A 207 1.13 31.09 -12.24
C GLU A 207 2.19 30.81 -13.29
N LYS A 208 3.18 31.67 -13.36
CA LYS A 208 4.38 31.51 -14.15
C LYS A 208 5.54 32.14 -13.38
N TYR A 209 6.58 31.37 -13.13
CA TYR A 209 7.74 31.76 -12.37
C TYR A 209 9.01 31.12 -12.91
N GLU A 210 10.16 31.64 -12.53
CA GLU A 210 11.46 31.08 -12.89
C GLU A 210 12.02 30.25 -11.72
N GLU A 211 12.48 29.05 -12.01
CA GLU A 211 13.10 28.15 -11.05
C GLU A 211 14.29 27.46 -11.70
N ASN A 212 15.48 27.54 -11.08
CA ASN A 212 16.71 26.92 -11.57
C ASN A 212 17.07 27.30 -13.03
N GLY A 213 16.76 28.54 -13.45
CA GLY A 213 17.00 29.00 -14.81
C GLY A 213 15.95 28.55 -15.85
N TYR A 214 14.91 27.87 -15.43
CA TYR A 214 13.79 27.44 -16.29
C TYR A 214 12.52 28.19 -15.93
N MET A 215 11.76 28.57 -16.95
CA MET A 215 10.44 29.15 -16.77
C MET A 215 9.41 28.05 -16.53
N ILE A 216 8.78 28.03 -15.35
CA ILE A 216 7.78 27.05 -14.94
C ILE A 216 6.39 27.66 -15.07
N SER A 217 5.48 26.91 -15.65
CA SER A 217 4.06 27.26 -15.74
C SER A 217 3.21 26.30 -14.91
N LYS A 218 2.53 26.82 -13.89
CA LYS A 218 1.56 26.08 -13.09
C LYS A 218 0.18 26.18 -13.75
N ILE A 219 -0.36 25.06 -14.15
CA ILE A 219 -1.59 24.95 -14.91
C ILE A 219 -2.62 24.20 -14.08
N LYS A 220 -3.73 24.86 -13.75
CA LYS A 220 -4.89 24.23 -13.13
C LYS A 220 -5.66 23.39 -14.13
N ILE A 221 -6.00 22.17 -13.72
CA ILE A 221 -6.80 21.23 -14.49
C ILE A 221 -8.13 21.01 -13.80
N SER A 222 -9.20 21.05 -14.56
CA SER A 222 -10.54 20.77 -14.08
C SER A 222 -11.30 19.96 -15.13
N PRO A 223 -12.12 18.97 -14.73
CA PRO A 223 -12.97 18.23 -15.65
C PRO A 223 -13.92 19.14 -16.42
N ARG A 224 -14.19 18.83 -17.68
CA ARG A 224 -15.31 19.45 -18.42
C ARG A 224 -16.64 18.85 -17.99
N ASN A 225 -16.63 17.56 -17.67
CA ASN A 225 -17.77 16.82 -17.15
C ASN A 225 -17.34 16.00 -15.95
N THR A 226 -17.91 16.28 -14.78
CA THR A 226 -17.60 15.59 -13.52
C THR A 226 -18.18 14.17 -13.42
N ALA A 227 -19.09 13.79 -14.32
CA ALA A 227 -19.64 12.44 -14.38
C ALA A 227 -18.73 11.44 -15.11
N THR A 228 -17.61 11.89 -15.67
CA THR A 228 -16.62 11.04 -16.35
C THR A 228 -15.43 10.73 -15.48
N SER A 229 -14.71 9.66 -15.80
CA SER A 229 -13.46 9.26 -15.15
C SER A 229 -12.36 10.29 -15.41
N THR A 230 -12.25 11.27 -14.54
CA THR A 230 -11.38 12.42 -14.68
C THR A 230 -10.71 12.79 -13.37
N LEU A 231 -9.66 13.58 -13.47
CA LEU A 231 -8.85 14.10 -12.39
C LEU A 231 -8.99 15.62 -12.32
N GLU A 232 -8.69 16.20 -11.16
CA GLU A 232 -8.56 17.65 -11.00
C GLU A 232 -7.30 17.98 -10.21
N GLY A 233 -6.76 19.18 -10.37
CA GLY A 233 -5.57 19.62 -9.67
C GLY A 233 -4.65 20.46 -10.50
N TYR A 234 -3.33 20.22 -10.41
CA TYR A 234 -2.31 21.07 -11.00
C TYR A 234 -1.24 20.29 -11.73
N ILE A 235 -0.70 20.88 -12.80
CA ILE A 235 0.48 20.41 -13.52
C ILE A 235 1.47 21.56 -13.63
N TRP A 236 2.74 21.29 -13.35
CA TRP A 236 3.85 22.20 -13.56
C TRP A 236 4.62 21.78 -14.81
N VAL A 237 4.78 22.72 -15.72
CA VAL A 237 5.41 22.49 -17.03
C VAL A 237 6.62 23.40 -17.17
N ILE A 238 7.74 22.84 -17.58
CA ILE A 238 8.94 23.57 -17.98
C ILE A 238 8.72 24.10 -19.40
N ASP A 239 8.55 25.42 -19.55
CA ASP A 239 8.12 26.06 -20.80
C ASP A 239 9.06 25.86 -21.99
N SER A 240 10.36 25.84 -21.75
CA SER A 240 11.37 25.70 -22.81
C SER A 240 11.48 24.30 -23.36
N LEU A 241 11.22 23.29 -22.50
CA LEU A 241 11.38 21.87 -22.82
C LEU A 241 10.05 21.16 -23.05
N TRP A 242 8.94 21.79 -22.71
CA TRP A 242 7.59 21.20 -22.74
C TRP A 242 7.48 19.91 -21.93
N LEU A 243 8.25 19.85 -20.83
CA LEU A 243 8.28 18.72 -19.91
C LEU A 243 7.43 18.98 -18.69
N VAL A 244 6.85 17.91 -18.17
CA VAL A 244 6.19 17.95 -16.87
C VAL A 244 7.24 17.83 -15.77
N GLN A 245 7.31 18.83 -14.88
CA GLN A 245 8.14 18.81 -13.70
C GLN A 245 7.41 18.15 -12.51
N LYS A 246 6.11 18.42 -12.39
CA LYS A 246 5.30 17.95 -11.27
C LYS A 246 3.84 17.78 -11.67
N LEU A 247 3.21 16.77 -11.08
CA LEU A 247 1.76 16.56 -11.09
C LEU A 247 1.25 16.55 -9.66
N ASP A 248 0.08 17.15 -9.44
CA ASP A 248 -0.66 17.09 -8.19
C ASP A 248 -2.15 16.99 -8.52
N LEU A 249 -2.67 15.77 -8.53
CA LEU A 249 -3.97 15.45 -9.08
C LEU A 249 -4.80 14.66 -8.08
N THR A 250 -6.07 14.97 -7.99
CA THR A 250 -7.03 14.28 -7.13
C THR A 250 -8.13 13.66 -7.98
N MET A 251 -8.52 12.45 -7.62
CA MET A 251 -9.65 11.76 -8.21
C MET A 251 -10.93 12.16 -7.51
N ASN A 252 -12.00 12.46 -8.26
CA ASN A 252 -13.28 12.81 -7.69
C ASN A 252 -13.88 11.62 -6.92
N LYS A 253 -14.40 11.86 -5.72
CA LYS A 253 -15.01 10.84 -4.85
C LYS A 253 -16.06 9.99 -5.58
N GLY A 254 -16.88 10.58 -6.43
CA GLY A 254 -17.91 9.86 -7.20
C GLY A 254 -17.34 8.81 -8.17
N ASN A 255 -16.06 8.86 -8.44
CA ASN A 255 -15.35 7.95 -9.35
C ASN A 255 -14.52 6.88 -8.61
N LEU A 256 -14.42 6.94 -7.29
CA LEU A 256 -13.66 6.01 -6.48
C LEU A 256 -14.51 4.82 -6.04
N LEU A 257 -13.98 3.59 -6.14
CA LEU A 257 -14.66 2.36 -5.74
C LEU A 257 -14.72 2.18 -4.22
N ILE A 258 -13.59 2.41 -3.55
CA ILE A 258 -13.41 2.07 -2.14
C ILE A 258 -13.06 3.32 -1.33
N TYR A 259 -12.20 4.18 -1.88
CA TYR A 259 -11.65 5.33 -1.15
C TYR A 259 -12.59 6.52 -1.15
N ASP A 260 -12.54 7.32 -0.08
CA ASP A 260 -13.26 8.60 0.02
C ASP A 260 -12.53 9.73 -0.70
N TYR A 261 -11.22 9.63 -0.79
CA TYR A 261 -10.36 10.51 -1.56
C TYR A 261 -9.11 9.76 -2.02
N PHE A 262 -8.54 10.20 -3.15
CA PHE A 262 -7.28 9.67 -3.69
C PHE A 262 -6.53 10.77 -4.42
N ARG A 263 -5.37 11.18 -3.89
CA ARG A 263 -4.49 12.21 -4.43
C ARG A 263 -3.20 11.57 -4.92
N ILE A 264 -2.76 11.97 -6.10
CA ILE A 264 -1.58 11.47 -6.78
C ILE A 264 -0.65 12.65 -7.01
N GLN A 265 0.56 12.59 -6.46
CA GLN A 265 1.61 13.56 -6.69
C GLN A 265 2.81 12.85 -7.31
N GLN A 266 3.34 13.40 -8.39
CA GLN A 266 4.54 12.90 -9.04
C GLN A 266 5.50 14.06 -9.30
N GLU A 267 6.78 13.81 -9.08
CA GLU A 267 7.87 14.73 -9.33
C GLU A 267 8.83 14.10 -10.31
N TYR A 268 9.26 14.88 -11.29
CA TYR A 268 10.08 14.42 -12.39
C TYR A 268 11.35 15.27 -12.52
N SER A 269 12.44 14.65 -12.95
CA SER A 269 13.68 15.31 -13.30
C SER A 269 14.16 14.92 -14.70
N LEU A 270 15.20 15.60 -15.15
CA LEU A 270 15.88 15.29 -16.40
C LEU A 270 17.13 14.46 -16.12
N GLN A 271 17.24 13.32 -16.75
CA GLN A 271 18.45 12.53 -16.75
C GLN A 271 19.21 12.73 -18.07
N GLY A 272 20.49 13.17 -17.97
CA GLY A 272 21.32 13.42 -19.15
C GLY A 272 20.74 14.48 -20.09
N ASP A 273 20.00 15.46 -19.57
CA ASP A 273 19.34 16.57 -20.27
C ASP A 273 18.34 16.13 -21.38
N THR A 274 17.99 14.85 -21.45
CA THR A 274 17.20 14.31 -22.57
C THR A 274 16.00 13.47 -22.14
N ILE A 275 16.05 12.76 -21.03
CA ILE A 275 14.98 11.83 -20.62
C ILE A 275 14.34 12.33 -19.33
N CYS A 276 13.03 12.53 -19.37
CA CYS A 276 12.21 12.84 -18.20
C CYS A 276 11.95 11.58 -17.40
N VAL A 277 12.44 11.52 -16.17
CA VAL A 277 12.33 10.38 -15.26
C VAL A 277 11.48 10.73 -14.04
N LEU A 278 10.77 9.75 -13.52
CA LEU A 278 9.99 9.87 -12.29
C LEU A 278 10.93 9.70 -11.09
N ASP A 279 11.09 10.74 -10.27
CA ASP A 279 11.91 10.69 -9.06
C ASP A 279 11.12 10.29 -7.83
N LYS A 280 9.91 10.84 -7.73
CA LYS A 280 9.06 10.61 -6.56
C LYS A 280 7.60 10.49 -6.94
N GLN A 281 6.92 9.52 -6.31
CA GLN A 281 5.47 9.41 -6.35
C GLN A 281 4.94 9.37 -4.92
N THR A 282 3.95 10.22 -4.63
CA THR A 282 3.23 10.23 -3.35
C THR A 282 1.75 10.01 -3.62
N LEU A 283 1.19 9.00 -2.96
CA LEU A 283 -0.23 8.70 -2.98
C LEU A 283 -0.79 8.96 -1.58
N THR A 284 -1.82 9.80 -1.50
CA THR A 284 -2.52 10.09 -0.24
C THR A 284 -3.99 9.71 -0.43
N TYR A 285 -4.47 8.80 0.39
CA TYR A 285 -5.79 8.23 0.23
C TYR A 285 -6.39 7.85 1.57
N GLY A 286 -7.70 7.64 1.63
CA GLY A 286 -8.34 7.27 2.88
C GLY A 286 -9.73 6.71 2.68
N VAL A 287 -10.19 6.00 3.73
CA VAL A 287 -11.51 5.38 3.81
C VAL A 287 -12.13 5.73 5.14
N LYS A 288 -13.42 6.08 5.11
CA LYS A 288 -14.23 6.23 6.31
C LYS A 288 -15.32 5.15 6.31
N TYR A 289 -15.23 4.27 7.28
CA TYR A 289 -16.24 3.23 7.46
C TYR A 289 -16.80 3.29 8.86
N LYS A 290 -18.09 3.68 8.99
CA LYS A 290 -18.75 3.89 10.30
C LYS A 290 -17.97 4.87 11.17
N ASN A 291 -17.40 4.35 12.28
CA ASN A 291 -16.63 5.11 13.26
C ASN A 291 -15.11 4.99 13.07
N GLU A 292 -14.66 4.31 12.03
CA GLU A 292 -13.25 4.16 11.72
C GLU A 292 -12.88 5.05 10.54
N VAL A 293 -11.83 5.82 10.70
CA VAL A 293 -11.20 6.62 9.65
C VAL A 293 -9.80 6.11 9.44
N SER A 294 -9.52 5.66 8.23
CA SER A 294 -8.20 5.23 7.80
C SER A 294 -7.61 6.29 6.88
N GLN A 295 -6.43 6.78 7.24
CA GLN A 295 -5.64 7.73 6.44
C GLN A 295 -4.35 7.04 6.01
N CYS A 296 -4.15 6.94 4.71
CA CYS A 296 -3.02 6.24 4.13
C CYS A 296 -2.14 7.21 3.33
N LYS A 297 -0.84 6.97 3.40
CA LYS A 297 0.16 7.64 2.58
C LYS A 297 1.17 6.62 2.07
N THR A 298 1.40 6.61 0.76
CA THR A 298 2.47 5.82 0.14
C THR A 298 3.41 6.75 -0.59
N GLU A 299 4.70 6.67 -0.28
CA GLU A 299 5.77 7.41 -0.95
C GLU A 299 6.70 6.41 -1.63
N ALA A 300 6.90 6.57 -2.93
CA ALA A 300 7.84 5.79 -3.72
C ALA A 300 8.92 6.73 -4.27
N LEU A 301 10.17 6.41 -4.01
CA LEU A 301 11.35 7.11 -4.54
C LEU A 301 12.03 6.23 -5.56
N TYR A 302 12.37 6.81 -6.69
CA TYR A 302 13.01 6.16 -7.83
C TYR A 302 14.42 6.68 -7.97
N SER A 303 15.37 5.78 -8.14
CA SER A 303 16.79 6.12 -8.21
C SER A 303 17.57 5.14 -9.09
N ASN A 304 18.82 5.49 -9.42
CA ASN A 304 19.72 4.61 -10.15
C ASN A 304 19.17 4.13 -11.50
N TYR A 305 18.59 5.04 -12.30
CA TYR A 305 18.13 4.73 -13.64
C TYR A 305 19.26 4.26 -14.55
N ASN A 306 19.07 3.12 -15.21
CA ASN A 306 19.92 2.60 -16.27
C ASN A 306 19.11 2.44 -17.55
N PHE A 307 19.42 3.21 -18.59
CA PHE A 307 18.73 3.19 -19.89
C PHE A 307 19.43 2.31 -20.93
N GLN A 308 20.42 1.54 -20.52
CA GLN A 308 21.12 0.58 -21.40
C GLN A 308 21.11 -0.84 -20.80
N PRO A 309 19.94 -1.35 -20.36
CA PRO A 309 19.90 -2.69 -19.80
C PRO A 309 20.05 -3.74 -20.90
N ALA A 310 20.77 -4.82 -20.59
CA ALA A 310 20.89 -5.97 -21.47
C ALA A 310 20.03 -7.11 -20.93
N TYR A 311 18.82 -7.28 -21.46
CA TYR A 311 17.93 -8.35 -21.05
C TYR A 311 18.22 -9.66 -21.76
N ALA A 312 18.35 -10.74 -20.99
CA ALA A 312 18.48 -12.07 -21.52
C ALA A 312 17.19 -12.51 -22.26
N LYS A 313 17.32 -13.45 -23.19
CA LYS A 313 16.17 -14.03 -23.88
C LYS A 313 15.22 -14.66 -22.86
N LYS A 314 13.93 -14.30 -22.88
CA LYS A 314 12.88 -14.71 -21.93
C LYS A 314 13.05 -14.14 -20.51
N PHE A 315 13.75 -13.03 -20.34
CA PHE A 315 13.87 -12.34 -19.06
C PHE A 315 12.50 -11.93 -18.50
N PHE A 316 11.65 -11.36 -19.35
CA PHE A 316 10.24 -11.07 -19.03
C PHE A 316 9.41 -12.34 -19.23
N ASN A 317 9.00 -12.94 -18.14
CA ASN A 317 8.21 -14.17 -18.11
C ASN A 317 6.92 -13.97 -17.31
N ALA A 318 6.21 -15.03 -16.96
CA ALA A 318 4.96 -14.96 -16.21
C ALA A 318 5.14 -14.50 -14.74
N GLU A 319 6.36 -14.58 -14.21
CA GLU A 319 6.70 -14.08 -12.87
C GLU A 319 7.08 -12.60 -12.94
N VAL A 320 6.06 -11.75 -12.92
CA VAL A 320 6.22 -10.29 -13.06
C VAL A 320 6.74 -9.66 -11.77
N ALA A 321 6.41 -10.21 -10.60
CA ALA A 321 6.88 -9.76 -9.29
C ALA A 321 7.44 -10.94 -8.50
N VAL A 322 8.71 -10.88 -8.15
CA VAL A 322 9.42 -11.92 -7.40
C VAL A 322 9.86 -11.36 -6.06
N THR A 323 9.66 -12.15 -4.99
CA THR A 323 10.16 -11.83 -3.66
C THR A 323 10.92 -13.05 -3.16
N GLU A 324 12.23 -12.93 -3.04
CA GLU A 324 13.06 -14.00 -2.50
C GLU A 324 12.99 -14.06 -0.97
N GLN A 325 13.31 -15.20 -0.39
CA GLN A 325 13.33 -15.38 1.07
C GLN A 325 14.21 -14.34 1.76
N ALA A 326 15.39 -14.05 1.21
CA ALA A 326 16.34 -13.08 1.73
C ALA A 326 15.74 -11.67 1.89
N ALA A 327 14.71 -11.31 1.13
CA ALA A 327 14.04 -10.01 1.23
C ALA A 327 13.31 -9.83 2.58
N TYR A 328 12.83 -10.91 3.18
CA TYR A 328 12.15 -10.88 4.49
C TYR A 328 13.12 -10.96 5.68
N GLU A 329 14.37 -11.33 5.44
CA GLU A 329 15.39 -11.58 6.48
C GLU A 329 16.32 -10.38 6.68
N ARG A 330 16.08 -9.25 5.98
CA ARG A 330 16.90 -8.04 6.10
C ARG A 330 16.84 -7.47 7.52
N ASP A 331 18.02 -7.23 8.10
CA ASP A 331 18.16 -6.71 9.46
C ASP A 331 17.95 -5.19 9.56
N SER A 332 18.00 -4.67 10.77
CA SER A 332 17.84 -3.24 11.02
C SER A 332 18.97 -2.40 10.42
N ALA A 333 20.20 -2.94 10.37
CA ALA A 333 21.35 -2.23 9.81
C ALA A 333 21.20 -2.03 8.30
N TYR A 334 20.66 -3.03 7.60
CA TYR A 334 20.31 -2.89 6.18
C TYR A 334 19.35 -1.74 5.95
N TRP A 335 18.26 -1.68 6.74
CA TRP A 335 17.25 -0.64 6.60
C TRP A 335 17.77 0.76 6.96
N GLU A 336 18.67 0.89 7.94
CA GLU A 336 19.31 2.16 8.28
C GLU A 336 20.12 2.73 7.12
N GLN A 337 20.77 1.88 6.33
CA GLN A 337 21.54 2.29 5.15
C GLN A 337 20.68 2.59 3.92
N LYS A 338 19.61 1.81 3.72
CA LYS A 338 18.78 1.85 2.50
C LYS A 338 17.55 2.74 2.61
N ARG A 339 17.17 3.12 3.83
CA ARG A 339 16.00 3.95 4.05
C ARG A 339 16.17 5.34 3.47
N ALA A 340 15.52 5.60 2.35
CA ALA A 340 15.57 6.88 1.66
C ALA A 340 14.63 7.92 2.28
N ILE A 341 13.59 7.49 3.01
CA ILE A 341 12.64 8.35 3.72
C ILE A 341 12.78 8.10 5.22
N ALA A 342 13.16 9.13 5.98
CA ALA A 342 13.32 9.03 7.42
C ALA A 342 12.01 8.59 8.10
N LEU A 343 12.13 7.82 9.17
CA LEU A 343 11.01 7.50 10.04
C LEU A 343 10.70 8.68 10.95
N THR A 344 9.43 8.90 11.23
CA THR A 344 8.99 9.83 12.29
C THR A 344 9.24 9.22 13.67
N ASP A 345 9.28 10.05 14.70
CA ASP A 345 9.44 9.58 16.09
C ASP A 345 8.30 8.64 16.52
N GLU A 346 7.11 8.81 15.97
CA GLU A 346 5.96 7.94 16.21
C GLU A 346 6.17 6.56 15.55
N GLU A 347 6.63 6.53 14.32
CA GLU A 347 6.95 5.30 13.59
C GLU A 347 8.10 4.53 14.28
N ILE A 348 9.13 5.23 14.74
CA ILE A 348 10.23 4.61 15.49
C ILE A 348 9.73 3.96 16.78
N ARG A 349 8.91 4.67 17.55
CA ARG A 349 8.32 4.12 18.79
C ARG A 349 7.44 2.92 18.51
N TYR A 350 6.64 3.00 17.45
CA TYR A 350 5.78 1.91 17.00
C TYR A 350 6.59 0.66 16.61
N ILE A 351 7.60 0.82 15.79
CA ILE A 351 8.48 -0.28 15.35
C ILE A 351 9.14 -0.95 16.54
N ARG A 352 9.73 -0.18 17.47
CA ARG A 352 10.38 -0.72 18.68
C ARG A 352 9.40 -1.51 19.55
N ALA A 353 8.18 -1.01 19.73
CA ALA A 353 7.17 -1.69 20.51
C ALA A 353 6.70 -2.99 19.82
N LYS A 354 6.48 -2.99 18.50
CA LYS A 354 6.13 -4.19 17.74
C LYS A 354 7.26 -5.22 17.73
N ASP A 355 8.50 -4.80 17.57
CA ASP A 355 9.66 -5.68 17.66
C ASP A 355 9.78 -6.31 19.05
N SER A 356 9.62 -5.54 20.13
CA SER A 356 9.64 -6.05 21.51
C SER A 356 8.54 -7.09 21.76
N ILE A 357 7.32 -6.84 21.27
CA ILE A 357 6.19 -7.80 21.38
C ILE A 357 6.50 -9.06 20.57
N ARG A 358 6.99 -8.92 19.35
CA ARG A 358 7.37 -10.06 18.52
C ARG A 358 8.43 -10.92 19.20
N ASP A 359 9.45 -10.29 19.79
CA ASP A 359 10.52 -10.98 20.51
C ASP A 359 10.00 -11.70 21.75
N TYR A 360 9.06 -11.09 22.47
CA TYR A 360 8.38 -11.74 23.60
C TYR A 360 7.55 -12.95 23.16
N LEU A 361 6.75 -12.81 22.10
CA LEU A 361 5.90 -13.89 21.56
C LEU A 361 6.70 -15.03 20.93
N ASN A 362 7.93 -14.77 20.52
CA ASN A 362 8.85 -15.77 19.95
C ASN A 362 9.75 -16.44 21.00
N ARG A 363 9.66 -16.06 22.27
CA ARG A 363 10.38 -16.73 23.34
C ARG A 363 9.96 -18.18 23.48
N LYS A 364 10.93 -19.05 23.67
CA LYS A 364 10.68 -20.50 23.75
C LYS A 364 9.64 -20.84 24.83
N GLU A 365 9.78 -20.25 26.03
CA GLU A 365 8.87 -20.48 27.16
C GLU A 365 7.42 -20.12 26.83
N TYR A 366 7.22 -19.02 26.12
CA TYR A 366 5.87 -18.57 25.69
C TYR A 366 5.30 -19.54 24.65
N LEU A 367 6.10 -19.91 23.65
CA LEU A 367 5.71 -20.83 22.60
C LEU A 367 5.39 -22.23 23.17
N ASP A 368 6.22 -22.73 24.10
CA ASP A 368 6.00 -24.03 24.76
C ASP A 368 4.71 -24.02 25.60
N SER A 369 4.39 -22.90 26.25
CA SER A 369 3.14 -22.76 27.02
C SER A 369 1.90 -22.84 26.12
N ILE A 370 1.95 -22.17 24.96
CA ILE A 370 0.85 -22.24 23.96
C ILE A 370 0.73 -23.66 23.41
N ASP A 371 1.83 -24.30 23.07
CA ASP A 371 1.80 -25.65 22.52
C ASP A 371 1.32 -26.68 23.54
N ALA A 372 1.64 -26.51 24.83
CA ALA A 372 1.11 -27.34 25.90
C ALA A 372 -0.43 -27.28 25.99
N VAL A 373 -1.00 -26.08 25.85
CA VAL A 373 -2.46 -25.88 25.81
C VAL A 373 -3.06 -26.45 24.51
N PHE A 374 -2.44 -26.16 23.37
CA PHE A 374 -2.91 -26.63 22.07
C PHE A 374 -2.92 -28.13 21.97
N ASN A 375 -1.85 -28.79 22.42
CA ASN A 375 -1.66 -30.25 22.36
C ASN A 375 -2.45 -31.02 23.44
N LYS A 376 -3.10 -30.29 24.36
CA LYS A 376 -3.87 -30.96 25.42
C LYS A 376 -5.06 -31.72 24.84
N VAL A 377 -5.08 -33.03 25.01
CA VAL A 377 -6.20 -33.87 24.65
C VAL A 377 -7.25 -33.86 25.74
N THR A 378 -8.48 -33.52 25.41
CA THR A 378 -9.64 -33.56 26.31
C THR A 378 -10.75 -34.40 25.71
N ALA A 379 -11.62 -34.95 26.56
CA ALA A 379 -12.76 -35.74 26.10
C ALA A 379 -13.65 -34.93 25.11
N LEU A 380 -13.80 -33.65 25.35
CA LEU A 380 -14.57 -32.73 24.47
C LEU A 380 -13.94 -32.58 23.09
N LYS A 381 -12.60 -32.46 23.01
CA LYS A 381 -11.87 -32.45 21.74
C LYS A 381 -12.08 -33.79 20.98
N VAL A 382 -11.90 -34.89 21.65
CA VAL A 382 -12.10 -36.23 21.02
C VAL A 382 -13.52 -36.39 20.47
N LEU A 383 -14.52 -35.96 21.24
CA LEU A 383 -15.93 -36.15 20.85
C LEU A 383 -16.39 -35.17 19.78
N TRP A 384 -16.07 -33.88 19.92
CA TRP A 384 -16.70 -32.82 19.11
C TRP A 384 -15.76 -32.01 18.20
N PHE A 385 -14.51 -31.75 18.59
CA PHE A 385 -13.64 -30.80 17.87
C PHE A 385 -12.51 -31.49 17.09
N GLY A 386 -12.14 -32.69 17.44
CA GLY A 386 -10.95 -33.37 16.93
C GLY A 386 -9.72 -33.17 17.83
N VAL A 387 -8.68 -33.91 17.54
CA VAL A 387 -7.41 -33.84 18.27
C VAL A 387 -6.34 -33.33 17.36
N ASP A 388 -5.73 -32.20 17.78
CA ASP A 388 -4.61 -31.57 17.09
C ASP A 388 -3.34 -31.73 17.93
N HIS A 389 -2.22 -31.94 17.25
CA HIS A 389 -0.91 -31.93 17.87
C HIS A 389 0.09 -31.17 17.00
N ARG A 390 0.84 -30.26 17.64
CA ARG A 390 1.86 -29.42 17.01
C ARG A 390 3.21 -29.65 17.65
N ASN A 391 4.23 -29.77 16.83
CA ASN A 391 5.63 -29.75 17.23
C ASN A 391 6.36 -28.64 16.46
N ARG A 392 6.66 -27.52 17.13
CA ARG A 392 7.30 -26.35 16.49
C ARG A 392 8.74 -26.61 16.12
N ASP A 393 9.49 -27.35 16.92
CA ASP A 393 10.91 -27.65 16.65
C ASP A 393 11.06 -28.43 15.35
N LYS A 394 10.14 -29.35 15.10
CA LYS A 394 10.07 -30.14 13.87
C LYS A 394 9.27 -29.46 12.75
N LYS A 395 8.60 -28.32 13.05
CA LYS A 395 7.68 -27.61 12.14
C LYS A 395 6.62 -28.55 11.53
N GLU A 396 6.04 -29.42 12.38
CA GLU A 396 5.02 -30.38 11.98
C GLU A 396 3.76 -30.27 12.82
N GLN A 397 2.64 -30.58 12.22
CA GLN A 397 1.34 -30.64 12.87
C GLN A 397 0.55 -31.78 12.28
N TRP A 398 -0.19 -32.49 13.11
CA TRP A 398 -1.17 -33.45 12.66
C TRP A 398 -2.48 -33.30 13.42
N SER A 399 -3.59 -33.69 12.76
CA SER A 399 -4.92 -33.66 13.35
C SER A 399 -5.71 -34.89 12.97
N ILE A 400 -6.57 -35.33 13.90
CA ILE A 400 -7.50 -36.40 13.73
C ILE A 400 -8.91 -35.84 13.94
N GLY A 401 -9.81 -36.15 13.02
CA GLY A 401 -11.20 -35.73 13.10
C GLY A 401 -11.90 -36.21 14.37
N SER A 402 -12.88 -35.47 14.86
CA SER A 402 -13.66 -35.80 16.04
C SER A 402 -14.56 -37.02 15.80
N VAL A 403 -14.99 -37.69 16.88
CA VAL A 403 -15.99 -38.76 16.78
C VAL A 403 -17.27 -38.26 16.10
N ALA A 404 -17.74 -37.09 16.48
CA ALA A 404 -18.93 -36.48 15.87
C ALA A 404 -18.77 -36.21 14.37
N SER A 405 -17.61 -35.70 13.91
CA SER A 405 -17.35 -35.48 12.49
C SER A 405 -17.15 -36.77 11.68
N THR A 406 -16.76 -37.84 12.35
CA THR A 406 -16.56 -39.17 11.75
C THR A 406 -17.89 -39.83 11.39
N ILE A 407 -18.96 -39.52 12.10
CA ILE A 407 -20.28 -40.14 11.88
C ILE A 407 -21.06 -39.29 10.87
N GLN A 408 -21.36 -39.90 9.73
CA GLN A 408 -22.18 -39.31 8.66
C GLN A 408 -23.54 -40.02 8.64
N PRO A 409 -24.57 -39.47 9.34
CA PRO A 409 -25.84 -40.18 9.55
C PRO A 409 -26.71 -40.25 8.29
N ILE A 410 -26.54 -39.26 7.39
CA ILE A 410 -27.35 -39.12 6.17
C ILE A 410 -26.41 -39.00 4.97
N GLY A 411 -26.33 -40.09 4.21
CA GLY A 411 -25.56 -40.11 2.96
C GLY A 411 -26.31 -40.95 1.91
N ILE A 412 -25.96 -40.80 0.64
CA ILE A 412 -26.41 -41.72 -0.40
C ILE A 412 -25.86 -43.10 -0.05
N GLY A 413 -26.74 -44.05 0.31
CA GLY A 413 -26.35 -45.41 0.74
C GLY A 413 -26.32 -45.63 2.25
N GLY A 414 -26.96 -44.75 3.07
CA GLY A 414 -27.15 -44.91 4.51
C GLY A 414 -26.01 -44.34 5.37
N PRO A 415 -26.03 -44.60 6.69
CA PRO A 415 -25.05 -44.07 7.60
C PRO A 415 -23.63 -44.59 7.29
N ARG A 416 -22.67 -43.72 7.47
CA ARG A 416 -21.24 -44.01 7.23
C ARG A 416 -20.40 -43.58 8.42
N VAL A 417 -19.25 -44.19 8.59
CA VAL A 417 -18.18 -43.79 9.48
C VAL A 417 -17.00 -43.36 8.61
N ALA A 418 -16.51 -42.14 8.79
CA ALA A 418 -15.50 -41.54 7.93
C ALA A 418 -14.40 -40.83 8.74
N PRO A 419 -13.48 -41.55 9.42
CA PRO A 419 -12.34 -40.93 10.09
C PRO A 419 -11.44 -40.22 9.10
N SER A 420 -10.95 -39.03 9.52
CA SER A 420 -10.04 -38.23 8.76
C SER A 420 -8.74 -37.97 9.52
N PHE A 421 -7.67 -37.83 8.78
CA PHE A 421 -6.34 -37.50 9.28
C PHE A 421 -5.70 -36.44 8.38
N ASP A 422 -5.16 -35.41 9.01
CA ASP A 422 -4.39 -34.36 8.38
C ASP A 422 -2.97 -34.39 8.91
N TYR A 423 -2.00 -34.16 8.01
CA TYR A 423 -0.59 -34.01 8.37
C TYR A 423 0.02 -32.87 7.58
N PHE A 424 0.68 -31.98 8.29
CA PHE A 424 1.41 -30.86 7.72
C PHE A 424 2.84 -30.86 8.24
N LYS A 425 3.80 -30.67 7.32
CA LYS A 425 5.20 -30.49 7.67
C LYS A 425 5.82 -29.41 6.80
N LYS A 426 6.57 -28.52 7.45
CA LYS A 426 7.31 -27.44 6.81
C LYS A 426 8.81 -27.61 7.09
N TRP A 427 9.64 -27.41 6.07
CA TRP A 427 11.10 -27.43 6.20
C TRP A 427 11.67 -26.03 6.36
N PRO A 428 12.96 -25.87 6.81
CA PRO A 428 13.61 -24.57 6.97
C PRO A 428 13.63 -23.71 5.71
N ASN A 429 13.69 -24.34 4.52
CA ASN A 429 13.65 -23.67 3.22
C ASN A 429 12.22 -23.34 2.74
N GLU A 430 11.28 -23.24 3.66
CA GLU A 430 9.87 -22.88 3.43
C GLU A 430 9.08 -23.90 2.56
N ARG A 431 9.69 -24.98 2.09
CA ARG A 431 8.98 -26.09 1.44
C ARG A 431 8.04 -26.74 2.41
N PHE A 432 6.91 -27.26 1.94
CA PHE A 432 5.98 -27.96 2.81
C PHE A 432 5.28 -29.13 2.11
N ILE A 433 4.81 -30.05 2.91
CA ILE A 433 3.91 -31.13 2.53
C ILE A 433 2.65 -31.07 3.37
N GLU A 434 1.51 -31.26 2.74
CA GLU A 434 0.20 -31.37 3.36
C GLU A 434 -0.47 -32.63 2.83
N LEU A 435 -0.82 -33.50 3.75
CA LEU A 435 -1.51 -34.77 3.47
C LEU A 435 -2.85 -34.75 4.18
N TYR A 436 -3.92 -34.87 3.45
CA TYR A 436 -5.26 -35.16 3.98
C TYR A 436 -5.68 -36.56 3.55
N THR A 437 -6.15 -37.37 4.48
CA THR A 437 -6.69 -38.69 4.20
C THR A 437 -7.99 -38.90 4.95
N GLU A 438 -9.00 -39.39 4.26
CA GLU A 438 -10.28 -39.83 4.81
C GLU A 438 -10.62 -41.21 4.28
N VAL A 439 -11.01 -42.10 5.16
CA VAL A 439 -11.48 -43.41 4.80
C VAL A 439 -12.88 -43.59 5.36
N SER A 440 -13.85 -43.95 4.55
CA SER A 440 -15.23 -44.11 4.98
C SER A 440 -15.76 -45.53 4.74
N TYR A 441 -16.50 -46.06 5.72
CA TYR A 441 -17.22 -47.30 5.61
C TYR A 441 -18.73 -47.05 5.66
N GLY A 442 -19.45 -47.56 4.67
CA GLY A 442 -20.91 -47.50 4.58
C GLY A 442 -21.58 -48.76 5.10
N PHE A 443 -22.46 -48.63 6.09
CA PHE A 443 -23.07 -49.79 6.74
C PHE A 443 -24.11 -50.50 5.87
N PHE A 444 -24.85 -49.78 5.04
CA PHE A 444 -25.88 -50.37 4.17
C PHE A 444 -25.27 -51.02 2.92
N ASN A 445 -24.34 -50.30 2.30
CA ASN A 445 -23.71 -50.74 1.06
C ASN A 445 -22.53 -51.69 1.31
N GLN A 446 -22.05 -51.80 2.55
CA GLN A 446 -20.86 -52.56 2.95
C GLN A 446 -19.62 -52.19 2.09
N ASP A 447 -19.53 -50.89 1.67
CA ASP A 447 -18.49 -50.39 0.82
C ASP A 447 -17.46 -49.58 1.61
N ILE A 448 -16.21 -49.60 1.15
CA ILE A 448 -15.11 -48.74 1.64
C ILE A 448 -14.82 -47.73 0.56
N LYS A 449 -14.77 -46.46 0.93
CA LYS A 449 -14.33 -45.35 0.08
C LYS A 449 -13.22 -44.60 0.76
N GLY A 450 -12.26 -44.09 -0.02
CA GLY A 450 -11.17 -43.29 0.49
C GLY A 450 -10.94 -42.05 -0.38
N ARG A 451 -10.51 -40.99 0.26
CA ARG A 451 -10.04 -39.79 -0.40
C ARG A 451 -8.71 -39.40 0.21
N THR A 452 -7.70 -39.25 -0.63
CA THR A 452 -6.39 -38.74 -0.22
C THR A 452 -6.05 -37.53 -1.08
N ARG A 453 -5.58 -36.44 -0.44
CA ARG A 453 -5.06 -35.29 -1.08
C ARG A 453 -3.64 -35.06 -0.58
N LEU A 454 -2.68 -35.04 -1.50
CA LEU A 454 -1.30 -34.72 -1.21
C LEU A 454 -0.96 -33.41 -1.93
N LYS A 455 -0.45 -32.44 -1.17
CA LYS A 455 0.07 -31.20 -1.71
C LYS A 455 1.52 -31.05 -1.27
N TYR A 456 2.40 -30.94 -2.23
CA TYR A 456 3.81 -30.68 -1.98
C TYR A 456 4.20 -29.39 -2.68
N ARG A 457 4.65 -28.39 -1.92
CA ARG A 457 5.18 -27.14 -2.46
C ARG A 457 6.70 -27.20 -2.42
N TYR A 458 7.30 -27.38 -3.57
CA TYR A 458 8.75 -27.54 -3.70
C TYR A 458 9.48 -26.19 -3.88
N ASP A 459 8.80 -25.16 -4.38
CA ASP A 459 9.31 -23.80 -4.46
C ASP A 459 8.26 -22.81 -3.94
N PRO A 460 8.38 -22.32 -2.70
CA PRO A 460 7.39 -21.43 -2.09
C PRO A 460 7.46 -19.99 -2.59
N PHE A 461 8.54 -19.58 -3.26
CA PHE A 461 8.77 -18.20 -3.70
C PHE A 461 8.52 -17.99 -5.19
N HIS A 462 8.50 -19.07 -5.98
CA HIS A 462 8.17 -19.07 -7.40
C HIS A 462 6.93 -19.92 -7.69
N PHE A 463 6.53 -20.02 -8.95
CA PHE A 463 5.42 -20.89 -9.38
C PHE A 463 5.80 -22.38 -9.31
N GLY A 464 6.23 -22.84 -8.17
CA GLY A 464 6.69 -24.20 -7.94
C GLY A 464 5.71 -25.09 -7.18
#